data_483f54d6d4e8fb1f3f81fec111e3ebba
#
_entry.id   483f54d6d4e8fb1f3f81fec111e3ebba
#
_cell.length_a   1.000
_cell.length_b   1.000
_cell.length_c   1.000
_cell.angle_alpha   90.00
_cell.angle_beta   90.00
_cell.angle_gamma   90.00
#
_symmetry.space_group_name_H-M   'P 1'
#
loop_
_entity.id
_entity.type
_entity.pdbx_description
1 polymer ?
#
loop_
_entity_poly.entity_id
_entity_poly.type
_entity_poly.pdbx_seq_one_letter_code
_entity_poly.pdbx_strand_id
1 'polypeptide(L)'
;KPGRKNCGSCHFSGGGGDAVKHGDLDSSLVKPKKELDVHMAEDGANMVCADCHTFNAHQPSGSRYAATSKDKHGFDLPKDDHNRATCESCHGFTPHQEAKINNHTGKVACQTCHIPEFARGGIATKMLWDWSTAGKMGPDGKPLYIKDDHGHLTYSAAKGDFKLGENVRPEYKWYNGVVHQVTITDKIDDRKVLELNRVEGSAKDPNAR
;
A
#
# COMPACT_ATOMS: atom_id res chain seq x y z
N LYS A 1 -10.25 -1.95 22.32
CA LYS A 1 -9.78 -1.48 21.00
C LYS A 1 -10.80 -1.91 19.94
N PRO A 2 -11.08 -1.09 18.93
CA PRO A 2 -11.93 -1.49 17.82
C PRO A 2 -11.26 -2.62 17.03
N GLY A 3 -12.06 -3.62 16.63
CA GLY A 3 -11.57 -4.71 15.81
C GLY A 3 -11.33 -4.28 14.36
N ARG A 4 -10.60 -5.11 13.59
CA ARG A 4 -10.25 -4.83 12.17
C ARG A 4 -11.48 -4.56 11.31
N LYS A 5 -12.57 -5.28 11.53
CA LYS A 5 -13.83 -5.09 10.80
C LYS A 5 -14.44 -3.69 11.02
N ASN A 6 -14.25 -3.09 12.19
CA ASN A 6 -14.75 -1.75 12.48
C ASN A 6 -14.06 -0.68 11.59
N CYS A 7 -12.72 -0.72 11.54
CA CYS A 7 -11.96 0.15 10.65
C CYS A 7 -12.22 -0.19 9.17
N GLY A 8 -12.30 -1.49 8.88
CA GLY A 8 -12.52 -2.04 7.55
C GLY A 8 -13.85 -1.67 6.93
N SER A 9 -14.89 -1.37 7.73
CA SER A 9 -16.20 -0.94 7.20
C SER A 9 -16.10 0.29 6.29
N CYS A 10 -15.10 1.14 6.51
CA CYS A 10 -14.81 2.30 5.66
C CYS A 10 -13.52 2.09 4.85
N HIS A 11 -12.45 1.57 5.48
CA HIS A 11 -11.13 1.55 4.88
C HIS A 11 -10.93 0.43 3.86
N PHE A 12 -11.59 -0.73 3.98
CA PHE A 12 -11.42 -1.82 3.02
C PHE A 12 -12.09 -1.55 1.65
N SER A 13 -13.04 -0.64 1.61
CA SER A 13 -13.70 -0.25 0.35
C SER A 13 -13.13 1.01 -0.29
N GLY A 14 -12.03 1.55 0.21
CA GLY A 14 -11.44 2.81 -0.27
C GLY A 14 -10.97 2.80 -1.73
N GLY A 15 -10.81 1.63 -2.34
CA GLY A 15 -10.55 1.45 -3.77
C GLY A 15 -11.79 1.09 -4.59
N GLY A 16 -12.97 1.02 -3.97
CA GLY A 16 -14.22 0.59 -4.62
C GLY A 16 -14.52 -0.91 -4.47
N GLY A 17 -13.74 -1.67 -3.74
CA GLY A 17 -13.91 -3.10 -3.46
C GLY A 17 -12.60 -3.78 -3.13
N ASP A 18 -12.68 -5.10 -2.90
CA ASP A 18 -11.50 -5.94 -2.64
C ASP A 18 -10.62 -6.07 -3.90
N ALA A 19 -9.35 -6.39 -3.69
CA ALA A 19 -8.33 -6.57 -4.72
C ALA A 19 -8.09 -5.35 -5.63
N VAL A 20 -8.46 -4.16 -5.21
CA VAL A 20 -8.32 -2.92 -5.98
C VAL A 20 -7.07 -2.13 -5.56
N LYS A 21 -6.68 -2.21 -4.31
CA LYS A 21 -5.44 -1.63 -3.79
C LYS A 21 -4.40 -2.74 -3.59
N HIS A 22 -3.16 -2.43 -3.85
CA HIS A 22 -2.00 -3.32 -3.85
C HIS A 22 -1.88 -4.19 -2.59
N GLY A 23 -2.69 -5.26 -2.51
CA GLY A 23 -2.62 -6.30 -1.48
C GLY A 23 -2.82 -5.85 -0.04
N ASP A 24 -3.24 -4.60 0.17
CA ASP A 24 -3.22 -4.00 1.48
C ASP A 24 -4.62 -3.79 2.06
N LEU A 25 -5.32 -2.76 1.87
CA LEU A 25 -6.54 -2.46 2.62
C LEU A 25 -7.79 -3.08 1.97
N ASP A 26 -8.04 -4.36 2.19
CA ASP A 26 -9.26 -5.05 1.78
C ASP A 26 -9.80 -6.01 2.85
N SER A 27 -10.91 -6.69 2.56
CA SER A 27 -11.62 -7.53 3.53
C SER A 27 -10.81 -8.75 4.00
N SER A 28 -9.77 -9.17 3.29
CA SER A 28 -8.86 -10.24 3.69
C SER A 28 -8.14 -9.93 5.01
N LEU A 29 -7.95 -8.64 5.34
CA LEU A 29 -7.32 -8.20 6.58
C LEU A 29 -8.23 -8.32 7.82
N VAL A 30 -9.48 -8.75 7.69
CA VAL A 30 -10.32 -9.08 8.86
C VAL A 30 -9.74 -10.27 9.62
N LYS A 31 -9.35 -11.32 8.88
CA LYS A 31 -8.70 -12.54 9.39
C LYS A 31 -7.58 -12.97 8.43
N PRO A 32 -6.48 -12.23 8.37
CA PRO A 32 -5.40 -12.55 7.45
C PRO A 32 -4.69 -13.82 7.89
N LYS A 33 -4.20 -14.57 6.92
CA LYS A 33 -3.21 -15.61 7.14
C LYS A 33 -1.84 -15.00 7.37
N LYS A 34 -0.94 -15.73 8.02
CA LYS A 34 0.42 -15.27 8.30
C LYS A 34 1.23 -14.95 7.03
N GLU A 35 0.95 -15.66 5.93
CA GLU A 35 1.55 -15.38 4.64
C GLU A 35 1.17 -14.01 4.09
N LEU A 36 -0.04 -13.53 4.43
CA LEU A 36 -0.52 -12.22 4.02
C LEU A 36 0.04 -11.12 4.93
N ASP A 37 -0.09 -11.29 6.25
CA ASP A 37 0.37 -10.28 7.22
C ASP A 37 0.73 -10.93 8.56
N VAL A 38 2.01 -10.94 8.89
CA VAL A 38 2.55 -11.58 10.11
C VAL A 38 2.14 -10.85 11.38
N HIS A 39 1.83 -9.55 11.31
CA HIS A 39 1.43 -8.75 12.46
C HIS A 39 -0.06 -8.93 12.79
N MET A 40 -0.90 -9.02 11.75
CA MET A 40 -2.34 -9.08 11.93
C MET A 40 -2.92 -10.50 11.99
N ALA A 41 -2.19 -11.52 11.53
CA ALA A 41 -2.64 -12.91 11.58
C ALA A 41 -2.89 -13.37 13.03
N GLU A 42 -3.91 -14.19 13.23
CA GLU A 42 -4.26 -14.75 14.57
C GLU A 42 -3.14 -15.66 15.12
N ASP A 43 -2.46 -16.36 14.23
CA ASP A 43 -1.27 -17.19 14.51
C ASP A 43 0.05 -16.41 14.41
N GLY A 44 -0.03 -15.10 14.17
CA GLY A 44 1.06 -14.13 14.23
C GLY A 44 1.01 -13.30 15.52
N ALA A 45 1.20 -11.99 15.40
CA ALA A 45 1.09 -11.07 16.53
C ALA A 45 -0.35 -10.66 16.87
N ASN A 46 -1.32 -11.04 16.06
CA ASN A 46 -2.75 -10.76 16.21
C ASN A 46 -3.10 -9.29 16.46
N MET A 47 -2.33 -8.40 15.87
CA MET A 47 -2.51 -6.95 16.00
C MET A 47 -3.76 -6.46 15.29
N VAL A 48 -4.37 -5.41 15.81
CA VAL A 48 -5.44 -4.66 15.15
C VAL A 48 -4.91 -3.32 14.65
N CYS A 49 -5.69 -2.61 13.82
CA CYS A 49 -5.26 -1.35 13.22
C CYS A 49 -4.75 -0.33 14.25
N ALA A 50 -5.41 -0.26 15.42
CA ALA A 50 -5.04 0.63 16.52
C ALA A 50 -3.76 0.22 17.29
N ASP A 51 -3.11 -0.88 16.93
CA ASP A 51 -1.80 -1.23 17.51
C ASP A 51 -0.66 -0.54 16.76
N CYS A 52 -0.87 -0.23 15.46
CA CYS A 52 0.06 0.54 14.64
C CYS A 52 -0.34 2.01 14.51
N HIS A 53 -1.65 2.28 14.39
CA HIS A 53 -2.14 3.64 14.22
C HIS A 53 -2.68 4.22 15.53
N THR A 54 -2.20 5.39 15.90
CA THR A 54 -2.83 6.22 16.93
C THR A 54 -3.81 7.17 16.26
N PHE A 55 -4.87 7.52 16.98
CA PHE A 55 -5.94 8.38 16.45
C PHE A 55 -6.23 9.51 17.43
N ASN A 56 -6.35 10.72 16.90
CA ASN A 56 -6.93 11.85 17.60
C ASN A 56 -8.08 12.39 16.74
N ALA A 57 -9.31 12.28 17.22
CA ALA A 57 -10.51 12.69 16.47
C ALA A 57 -10.54 12.15 15.02
N HIS A 58 -10.20 10.86 14.84
CA HIS A 58 -10.07 10.18 13.55
C HIS A 58 -8.95 10.71 12.66
N GLN A 59 -7.96 11.35 13.22
CA GLN A 59 -6.71 11.70 12.55
C GLN A 59 -5.67 10.64 12.92
N PRO A 60 -5.33 9.72 12.01
CA PRO A 60 -4.35 8.67 12.30
C PRO A 60 -2.94 9.24 12.26
N SER A 61 -2.07 8.70 13.10
CA SER A 61 -0.65 8.97 13.04
C SER A 61 -0.02 8.30 11.82
N GLY A 62 1.10 8.87 11.38
CA GLY A 62 1.89 8.34 10.28
C GLY A 62 1.42 8.79 8.91
N SER A 63 2.25 8.48 7.94
CA SER A 63 1.99 8.76 6.53
C SER A 63 2.51 7.58 5.70
N ARG A 64 1.81 7.26 4.61
CA ARG A 64 2.31 6.28 3.63
C ARG A 64 3.64 6.69 2.98
N TYR A 65 4.02 7.94 3.14
CA TYR A 65 5.28 8.49 2.63
C TYR A 65 6.36 8.61 3.70
N ALA A 66 6.04 8.34 4.96
CA ALA A 66 7.04 8.30 6.02
C ALA A 66 7.86 7.01 5.87
N ALA A 67 9.17 7.14 5.70
CA ALA A 67 10.08 6.01 5.58
C ALA A 67 10.52 5.48 6.95
N THR A 68 10.54 6.31 7.97
CA THR A 68 10.90 5.96 9.35
C THR A 68 10.11 6.79 10.36
N SER A 69 10.18 6.40 11.64
CA SER A 69 9.61 7.17 12.75
C SER A 69 10.29 8.54 12.97
N LYS A 70 11.46 8.75 12.36
CA LYS A 70 12.16 10.04 12.37
C LYS A 70 11.71 10.98 11.26
N ASP A 71 11.06 10.45 10.23
CA ASP A 71 10.59 11.27 9.12
C ASP A 71 9.40 12.11 9.55
N LYS A 72 9.60 13.40 9.55
CA LYS A 72 8.55 14.39 9.76
C LYS A 72 7.79 14.75 8.49
N HIS A 73 8.06 14.03 7.41
CA HIS A 73 7.38 14.22 6.14
C HIS A 73 5.98 13.57 6.19
N GLY A 74 4.99 14.39 6.16
CA GLY A 74 3.60 14.04 6.34
C GLY A 74 2.96 14.99 7.32
N PHE A 75 1.76 14.69 7.76
CA PHE A 75 1.10 15.51 8.76
C PHE A 75 1.79 15.33 10.11
N ASP A 76 2.47 16.37 10.57
CA ASP A 76 2.87 16.52 11.95
C ASP A 76 1.60 16.71 12.77
N LEU A 77 1.01 15.63 13.27
CA LEU A 77 -0.13 15.74 14.17
C LEU A 77 0.39 16.21 15.53
N PRO A 78 -0.13 17.33 16.05
CA PRO A 78 0.22 17.76 17.38
C PRO A 78 -0.03 16.62 18.39
N LYS A 79 0.98 16.24 19.16
CA LYS A 79 0.98 15.15 20.14
C LYS A 79 1.12 13.74 19.58
N ASP A 80 1.50 13.56 18.33
CA ASP A 80 1.84 12.25 17.80
C ASP A 80 3.33 11.97 17.93
N ASP A 81 3.77 11.78 19.17
CA ASP A 81 5.18 11.54 19.49
C ASP A 81 5.62 10.11 19.17
N HIS A 82 4.67 9.24 18.83
CA HIS A 82 4.94 7.81 18.78
C HIS A 82 4.96 7.21 17.38
N ASN A 83 4.49 7.91 16.36
CA ASN A 83 4.43 7.44 14.97
C ASN A 83 4.49 5.90 14.79
N ARG A 84 3.60 5.19 15.51
CA ARG A 84 3.60 3.71 15.59
C ARG A 84 3.33 3.03 14.24
N ALA A 85 2.98 3.83 13.23
CA ALA A 85 2.79 3.33 11.88
C ALA A 85 4.09 2.99 11.15
N THR A 86 5.26 3.14 11.79
CA THR A 86 6.55 2.75 11.21
C THR A 86 7.15 1.52 11.89
N CYS A 87 7.99 0.81 11.14
CA CYS A 87 8.66 -0.39 11.66
C CYS A 87 9.52 -0.10 12.89
N GLU A 88 10.28 0.99 12.83
CA GLU A 88 11.25 1.37 13.88
C GLU A 88 10.57 1.78 15.19
N SER A 89 9.31 2.21 15.13
CA SER A 89 8.58 2.58 16.36
C SER A 89 8.37 1.40 17.32
N CYS A 90 8.37 0.17 16.79
CA CYS A 90 8.28 -1.06 17.58
C CYS A 90 9.59 -1.85 17.58
N HIS A 91 10.27 -1.93 16.43
CA HIS A 91 11.50 -2.73 16.29
C HIS A 91 12.79 -1.96 16.62
N GLY A 92 12.71 -0.63 16.77
CA GLY A 92 13.89 0.21 17.01
C GLY A 92 14.72 0.43 15.73
N PHE A 93 15.82 1.18 15.88
CA PHE A 93 16.68 1.55 14.75
C PHE A 93 17.82 0.55 14.49
N THR A 94 18.04 -0.39 15.41
CA THR A 94 19.07 -1.42 15.33
C THR A 94 18.48 -2.80 15.63
N PRO A 95 17.48 -3.26 14.84
CA PRO A 95 16.71 -4.47 15.17
C PRO A 95 17.47 -5.77 14.92
N HIS A 96 18.58 -5.73 14.19
CA HIS A 96 19.36 -6.93 13.84
C HIS A 96 20.55 -7.12 14.76
N GLN A 97 20.99 -8.36 14.94
CA GLN A 97 22.19 -8.69 15.69
C GLN A 97 23.46 -8.24 14.96
N GLU A 98 23.46 -8.26 13.64
CA GLU A 98 24.59 -7.89 12.80
C GLU A 98 24.64 -6.38 12.56
N ALA A 99 25.73 -5.75 13.04
CA ALA A 99 25.97 -4.32 12.89
C ALA A 99 25.93 -3.85 11.42
N LYS A 100 26.45 -4.68 10.50
CA LYS A 100 26.45 -4.38 9.07
C LYS A 100 25.02 -4.27 8.51
N ILE A 101 24.10 -5.12 8.95
CA ILE A 101 22.68 -5.05 8.53
C ILE A 101 22.02 -3.81 9.14
N ASN A 102 22.29 -3.52 10.41
CA ASN A 102 21.77 -2.30 11.03
C ASN A 102 22.24 -1.01 10.35
N ASN A 103 23.43 -1.00 9.76
CA ASN A 103 23.91 0.14 8.97
C ASN A 103 23.06 0.38 7.69
N HIS A 104 22.40 -0.66 7.17
CA HIS A 104 21.51 -0.53 6.02
C HIS A 104 20.20 0.19 6.38
N THR A 105 19.69 0.03 7.61
CA THR A 105 18.41 0.62 8.02
C THR A 105 18.40 2.15 7.96
N GLY A 106 19.56 2.78 8.00
CA GLY A 106 19.73 4.22 7.78
C GLY A 106 19.60 4.67 6.32
N LYS A 107 19.63 3.73 5.37
CA LYS A 107 19.67 4.02 3.92
C LYS A 107 18.61 3.28 3.11
N VAL A 108 18.15 2.15 3.60
CA VAL A 108 17.22 1.27 2.88
C VAL A 108 16.00 1.04 3.78
N ALA A 109 14.81 1.28 3.25
CA ALA A 109 13.58 1.03 3.98
C ALA A 109 13.46 -0.46 4.35
N CYS A 110 12.96 -0.74 5.55
CA CYS A 110 12.82 -2.11 6.09
C CYS A 110 12.03 -3.03 5.15
N GLN A 111 11.00 -2.48 4.51
CA GLN A 111 10.14 -3.19 3.57
C GLN A 111 10.90 -3.75 2.37
N THR A 112 11.99 -3.12 1.96
CA THR A 112 12.81 -3.58 0.82
C THR A 112 13.33 -5.01 1.02
N CYS A 113 13.65 -5.38 2.24
CA CYS A 113 14.11 -6.73 2.60
C CYS A 113 13.01 -7.60 3.21
N HIS A 114 12.14 -7.00 4.06
CA HIS A 114 11.15 -7.75 4.83
C HIS A 114 9.82 -7.95 4.11
N ILE A 115 9.54 -7.16 3.06
CA ILE A 115 8.35 -7.32 2.20
C ILE A 115 8.80 -7.43 0.74
N PRO A 116 9.50 -8.53 0.36
CA PRO A 116 10.04 -8.69 -0.99
C PRO A 116 8.96 -8.84 -2.06
N GLU A 117 7.76 -9.22 -1.66
CA GLU A 117 6.59 -9.38 -2.51
C GLU A 117 5.35 -8.91 -1.79
N PHE A 118 4.41 -8.33 -2.51
CA PHE A 118 3.07 -7.98 -2.03
C PHE A 118 2.00 -8.81 -2.75
N ALA A 119 0.73 -8.67 -2.39
CA ALA A 119 -0.37 -9.53 -2.86
C ALA A 119 -0.11 -11.01 -2.55
N ARG A 120 0.30 -11.31 -1.32
CA ARG A 120 0.66 -12.64 -0.82
C ARG A 120 -0.55 -13.38 -0.26
N GLY A 121 -0.34 -14.66 0.09
CA GLY A 121 -1.35 -15.46 0.77
C GLY A 121 -2.57 -15.81 -0.10
N GLY A 122 -2.42 -15.81 -1.41
CA GLY A 122 -3.51 -16.07 -2.37
C GLY A 122 -4.49 -14.91 -2.52
N ILE A 123 -4.07 -13.68 -2.17
CA ILE A 123 -4.87 -12.47 -2.30
C ILE A 123 -4.33 -11.66 -3.47
N ALA A 124 -5.02 -11.75 -4.60
CA ALA A 124 -4.65 -11.01 -5.79
C ALA A 124 -4.96 -9.52 -5.66
N THR A 125 -4.15 -8.68 -6.31
CA THR A 125 -4.38 -7.25 -6.41
C THR A 125 -4.36 -6.77 -7.85
N LYS A 126 -5.01 -5.65 -8.12
CA LYS A 126 -5.08 -5.06 -9.46
C LYS A 126 -3.76 -4.40 -9.83
N MET A 127 -3.11 -4.92 -10.88
CA MET A 127 -1.82 -4.45 -11.37
C MET A 127 -1.92 -3.50 -12.54
N LEU A 128 -2.91 -3.72 -13.40
CA LEU A 128 -3.11 -2.93 -14.61
C LEU A 128 -4.59 -2.88 -14.94
N TRP A 129 -5.04 -1.76 -15.49
CA TRP A 129 -6.37 -1.63 -16.05
C TRP A 129 -6.34 -0.76 -17.30
N ASP A 130 -7.25 -1.07 -18.24
CA ASP A 130 -7.41 -0.33 -19.48
C ASP A 130 -8.85 0.19 -19.59
N TRP A 131 -9.02 1.45 -19.26
CA TRP A 131 -10.30 2.13 -19.31
C TRP A 131 -10.85 2.33 -20.73
N SER A 132 -9.96 2.30 -21.75
CA SER A 132 -10.36 2.49 -23.15
C SER A 132 -11.26 1.36 -23.66
N THR A 133 -11.22 0.22 -23.01
CA THR A 133 -12.03 -0.96 -23.37
C THR A 133 -13.39 -1.01 -22.67
N ALA A 134 -13.72 -0.01 -21.85
CA ALA A 134 -15.00 0.08 -21.15
C ALA A 134 -16.20 0.16 -22.10
N GLY A 135 -17.40 -0.14 -21.60
CA GLY A 135 -18.66 0.03 -22.33
C GLY A 135 -19.15 -1.20 -23.09
N LYS A 136 -18.46 -2.35 -23.07
CA LYS A 136 -18.95 -3.55 -23.76
C LYS A 136 -20.22 -4.09 -23.09
N MET A 137 -21.18 -4.47 -23.93
CA MET A 137 -22.45 -5.07 -23.54
C MET A 137 -22.43 -6.56 -23.86
N GLY A 138 -23.10 -7.34 -23.03
CA GLY A 138 -23.34 -8.76 -23.29
C GLY A 138 -24.40 -8.98 -24.39
N PRO A 139 -24.57 -10.24 -24.86
CA PRO A 139 -25.58 -10.58 -25.85
C PRO A 139 -27.01 -10.29 -25.39
N ASP A 140 -27.24 -10.21 -24.10
CA ASP A 140 -28.52 -9.90 -23.46
C ASP A 140 -28.77 -8.38 -23.31
N GLY A 141 -27.89 -7.54 -23.86
CA GLY A 141 -27.97 -6.09 -23.77
C GLY A 141 -27.64 -5.51 -22.39
N LYS A 142 -27.09 -6.32 -21.46
CA LYS A 142 -26.68 -5.86 -20.13
C LYS A 142 -25.16 -5.57 -20.08
N PRO A 143 -24.72 -4.76 -19.12
CA PRO A 143 -23.30 -4.51 -18.92
C PRO A 143 -22.51 -5.81 -18.77
N LEU A 144 -21.42 -5.96 -19.54
CA LEU A 144 -20.59 -7.16 -19.55
C LEU A 144 -19.69 -7.19 -18.33
N TYR A 145 -19.56 -8.36 -17.71
CA TYR A 145 -18.59 -8.70 -16.67
C TYR A 145 -17.93 -10.02 -17.01
N ILE A 146 -16.61 -10.08 -16.98
CA ILE A 146 -15.85 -11.31 -17.22
C ILE A 146 -15.04 -11.64 -15.97
N LYS A 147 -15.04 -12.91 -15.61
CA LYS A 147 -14.21 -13.45 -14.52
C LYS A 147 -13.24 -14.47 -15.09
N ASP A 148 -12.08 -14.61 -14.44
CA ASP A 148 -11.13 -15.69 -14.67
C ASP A 148 -11.59 -17.01 -14.02
N ASP A 149 -10.81 -18.07 -14.22
CA ASP A 149 -11.08 -19.41 -13.67
C ASP A 149 -11.02 -19.45 -12.13
N HIS A 150 -10.42 -18.43 -11.51
CA HIS A 150 -10.37 -18.25 -10.05
C HIS A 150 -11.53 -17.40 -9.52
N GLY A 151 -12.41 -16.93 -10.39
CA GLY A 151 -13.57 -16.10 -10.05
C GLY A 151 -13.25 -14.63 -9.88
N HIS A 152 -12.03 -14.18 -10.15
CA HIS A 152 -11.66 -12.80 -10.11
C HIS A 152 -12.19 -12.06 -11.34
N LEU A 153 -12.74 -10.88 -11.12
CA LEU A 153 -13.22 -10.02 -12.20
C LEU A 153 -12.03 -9.49 -13.01
N THR A 154 -12.01 -9.75 -14.31
CA THR A 154 -10.96 -9.31 -15.26
C THR A 154 -11.45 -8.28 -16.27
N TYR A 155 -12.77 -8.14 -16.42
CA TYR A 155 -13.43 -7.11 -17.21
C TYR A 155 -14.69 -6.61 -16.50
N SER A 156 -14.91 -5.33 -16.58
CA SER A 156 -16.15 -4.67 -16.17
C SER A 156 -16.55 -3.62 -17.20
N ALA A 157 -17.81 -3.62 -17.64
CA ALA A 157 -18.30 -2.61 -18.58
C ALA A 157 -18.08 -1.17 -18.10
N ALA A 158 -18.08 -0.94 -16.77
CA ALA A 158 -17.84 0.37 -16.18
C ALA A 158 -16.36 0.76 -16.12
N LYS A 159 -15.41 -0.19 -16.20
CA LYS A 159 -13.99 0.03 -15.93
C LYS A 159 -13.04 -0.50 -17.02
N GLY A 160 -13.52 -1.26 -17.99
CA GLY A 160 -12.70 -1.90 -19.01
C GLY A 160 -12.00 -3.17 -18.52
N ASP A 161 -10.92 -3.55 -19.19
CA ASP A 161 -10.08 -4.70 -18.86
C ASP A 161 -9.13 -4.38 -17.72
N PHE A 162 -8.83 -5.39 -16.90
CA PHE A 162 -7.81 -5.29 -15.89
C PHE A 162 -7.13 -6.62 -15.60
N LYS A 163 -5.90 -6.55 -15.10
CA LYS A 163 -5.11 -7.72 -14.71
C LYS A 163 -4.89 -7.69 -13.21
N LEU A 164 -5.02 -8.85 -12.61
CA LEU A 164 -4.67 -9.12 -11.22
C LEU A 164 -3.32 -9.83 -11.16
N GLY A 165 -2.60 -9.64 -10.07
CA GLY A 165 -1.35 -10.30 -9.80
C GLY A 165 -1.26 -10.74 -8.35
N GLU A 166 -0.56 -11.86 -8.12
CA GLU A 166 -0.20 -12.38 -6.80
C GLU A 166 1.29 -12.49 -6.68
N ASN A 167 1.82 -12.39 -5.46
CA ASN A 167 3.24 -12.47 -5.16
C ASN A 167 4.07 -11.53 -6.06
N VAL A 168 3.64 -10.29 -6.15
CA VAL A 168 4.23 -9.30 -7.05
C VAL A 168 5.43 -8.65 -6.39
N ARG A 169 6.56 -8.67 -7.08
CA ARG A 169 7.76 -7.96 -6.63
C ARG A 169 7.56 -6.46 -6.83
N PRO A 170 7.71 -5.62 -5.78
CA PRO A 170 7.57 -4.19 -5.91
C PRO A 170 8.74 -3.55 -6.67
N GLU A 171 8.48 -2.40 -7.27
CA GLU A 171 9.54 -1.49 -7.71
C GLU A 171 9.98 -0.62 -6.53
N TYR A 172 11.28 -0.40 -6.42
CA TYR A 172 11.87 0.45 -5.39
C TYR A 172 12.39 1.74 -5.99
N LYS A 173 12.11 2.85 -5.31
CA LYS A 173 12.61 4.18 -5.69
C LYS A 173 13.27 4.81 -4.48
N TRP A 174 14.31 5.59 -4.72
CA TRP A 174 14.85 6.47 -3.68
C TRP A 174 13.84 7.57 -3.38
N TYR A 175 13.64 7.84 -2.10
CA TYR A 175 12.66 8.81 -1.63
C TYR A 175 13.27 9.70 -0.55
N ASN A 176 13.27 11.02 -0.79
CA ASN A 176 13.82 12.04 0.12
C ASN A 176 12.75 12.76 0.95
N GLY A 177 11.51 12.31 0.91
CA GLY A 177 10.39 12.96 1.57
C GLY A 177 9.55 13.86 0.66
N VAL A 178 9.98 14.09 -0.57
CA VAL A 178 9.27 14.96 -1.53
C VAL A 178 8.43 14.12 -2.49
N VAL A 179 7.17 14.49 -2.63
CA VAL A 179 6.24 13.90 -3.60
C VAL A 179 5.71 14.99 -4.51
N HIS A 180 5.91 14.82 -5.81
CA HIS A 180 5.31 15.67 -6.83
C HIS A 180 3.98 15.06 -7.27
N GLN A 181 2.92 15.84 -7.14
CA GLN A 181 1.59 15.43 -7.61
C GLN A 181 1.27 16.15 -8.92
N VAL A 182 0.73 15.42 -9.88
CA VAL A 182 0.24 16.01 -11.13
C VAL A 182 -1.05 16.79 -10.83
N THR A 183 -1.07 18.04 -11.22
CA THR A 183 -2.22 18.93 -11.08
C THR A 183 -2.90 19.16 -12.44
N ILE A 184 -4.10 19.73 -12.43
CA ILE A 184 -4.86 20.03 -13.66
C ILE A 184 -4.15 21.04 -14.59
N THR A 185 -3.19 21.81 -14.04
CA THR A 185 -2.44 22.82 -14.80
C THR A 185 -1.13 22.29 -15.36
N ASP A 186 -0.73 21.07 -14.98
CA ASP A 186 0.53 20.50 -15.45
C ASP A 186 0.44 20.06 -16.91
N LYS A 187 1.52 20.33 -17.64
CA LYS A 187 1.66 19.83 -19.02
C LYS A 187 2.04 18.36 -18.99
N ILE A 188 1.23 17.54 -19.62
CA ILE A 188 1.46 16.10 -19.76
C ILE A 188 2.24 15.84 -21.05
N ASP A 189 3.34 15.08 -20.95
CA ASP A 189 4.06 14.55 -22.11
C ASP A 189 3.43 13.20 -22.48
N ASP A 190 2.68 13.15 -23.57
CA ASP A 190 1.96 11.96 -24.04
C ASP A 190 2.87 10.81 -24.52
N ARG A 191 4.17 11.07 -24.63
CA ARG A 191 5.20 10.06 -24.98
C ARG A 191 5.76 9.33 -23.76
N LYS A 192 5.35 9.71 -22.56
CA LYS A 192 5.83 9.14 -21.29
C LYS A 192 4.69 8.55 -20.50
N VAL A 193 5.01 7.53 -19.72
CA VAL A 193 4.06 7.00 -18.73
C VAL A 193 3.75 8.11 -17.72
N LEU A 194 2.48 8.36 -17.49
CA LEU A 194 2.02 9.33 -16.51
C LEU A 194 2.18 8.77 -15.09
N GLU A 195 3.09 9.34 -14.33
CA GLU A 195 3.21 9.10 -12.89
C GLU A 195 2.43 10.18 -12.15
N LEU A 196 1.28 9.84 -11.58
CA LEU A 196 0.41 10.78 -10.84
C LEU A 196 1.06 11.27 -9.55
N ASN A 197 1.85 10.42 -8.90
CA ASN A 197 2.59 10.72 -7.66
C ASN A 197 4.05 10.32 -7.88
N ARG A 198 4.87 11.25 -8.34
CA ARG A 198 6.29 11.00 -8.53
C ARG A 198 7.06 11.33 -7.25
N VAL A 199 7.75 10.34 -6.69
CA VAL A 199 8.67 10.57 -5.58
C VAL A 199 9.99 11.14 -6.06
N GLU A 200 10.64 11.94 -5.21
CA GLU A 200 11.95 12.49 -5.48
C GLU A 200 13.00 11.80 -4.61
N GLY A 201 14.18 11.59 -5.16
CA GLY A 201 15.32 11.03 -4.46
C GLY A 201 16.32 10.38 -5.40
N SER A 202 17.51 10.15 -4.89
CA SER A 202 18.57 9.41 -5.58
C SER A 202 19.50 8.75 -4.55
N ALA A 203 20.30 7.78 -4.98
CA ALA A 203 21.29 7.12 -4.13
C ALA A 203 22.37 8.09 -3.58
N LYS A 204 22.53 9.27 -4.20
CA LYS A 204 23.48 10.31 -3.77
C LYS A 204 22.86 11.34 -2.83
N ASP A 205 21.53 11.36 -2.71
CA ASP A 205 20.83 12.25 -1.82
C ASP A 205 20.97 11.76 -0.37
N PRO A 206 21.59 12.54 0.55
CA PRO A 206 21.76 12.13 1.93
C PRO A 206 20.45 11.95 2.70
N ASN A 207 19.36 12.56 2.22
CA ASN A 207 18.04 12.47 2.82
C ASN A 207 17.19 11.35 2.24
N ALA A 208 17.63 10.72 1.12
CA ALA A 208 16.86 9.66 0.48
C ALA A 208 17.13 8.28 1.08
N ARG A 209 16.09 7.49 1.07
CA ARG A 209 16.08 6.08 1.49
C ARG A 209 15.34 5.21 0.50
#